data_19199d0488422e0a6d4b737615d97d84
#
_entry.id   19199d0488422e0a6d4b737615d97d84
#
_cell.length_a   1.000
_cell.length_b   1.000
_cell.length_c   1.000
_cell.angle_alpha   90.00
_cell.angle_beta   90.00
_cell.angle_gamma   90.00
#
_symmetry.space_group_name_H-M   'P 1'
#
loop_
_entity.id
_entity.type
_entity.pdbx_description
1 polymer ?
#
loop_
_entity_poly.entity_id
_entity_poly.type
_entity_poly.pdbx_seq_one_letter_code
_entity_poly.pdbx_strand_id
1 'polypeptide(L)'
;MKRLICTVLAVAMMITGMAAFAESEGPRGGMGGPNGERGGGPNGERGGGRMGGGGQTDKSSDAELQAMITEVAPKFQLLTYEDSETGTTLQYQLYIPENYDENQSYPLVQFIPDASAVGRDADYVLTQGWGGLIWATEEEQAKHPAFVVVPVFTETVVDDNFNHSEQIEVAVRLIQSLTEQYSIDTNRLYTTGQSMGGMTSFYLNVSYPDLFAASLFVGSQWDNSILNVLEDDSFFYIVSAGDPKASVGQAGLMEVFDSDGAAYSHAEWSAQDDAETQNAAVEALLAEGNSANFVTFELGTTLAEGQTSGGGAGEHMTSFDYAYKIEGVRDWLFEQVKA
;
A
#
# COMPACT_ATOMS: atom_id res chain seq x y z
N MET A 1 27.59 41.95 -14.33
CA MET A 1 28.89 41.25 -14.28
C MET A 1 29.37 41.19 -12.85
N LYS A 2 29.22 40.07 -12.19
CA LYS A 2 30.01 39.60 -11.01
C LYS A 2 29.60 38.14 -10.81
N ARG A 3 30.47 37.26 -11.26
CA ARG A 3 30.37 35.80 -11.04
C ARG A 3 30.80 35.52 -9.59
N LEU A 4 29.98 34.82 -8.82
CA LEU A 4 30.38 34.28 -7.53
C LEU A 4 30.59 32.77 -7.72
N ILE A 5 31.81 32.32 -7.52
CA ILE A 5 32.25 30.94 -7.56
C ILE A 5 32.11 30.45 -6.10
N CYS A 6 31.25 29.45 -5.88
CA CYS A 6 31.21 28.71 -4.61
C CYS A 6 32.02 27.42 -4.76
N THR A 7 33.07 27.35 -3.98
CA THR A 7 34.02 26.24 -3.86
C THR A 7 33.42 25.16 -2.93
N VAL A 8 33.32 23.94 -3.43
CA VAL A 8 32.92 22.75 -2.65
C VAL A 8 34.16 22.29 -1.86
N LEU A 9 34.02 22.23 -0.54
CA LEU A 9 35.03 21.66 0.35
C LEU A 9 34.54 20.25 0.77
N ALA A 10 35.18 19.21 0.25
CA ALA A 10 35.01 17.84 0.70
C ALA A 10 35.89 17.60 1.95
N VAL A 11 35.28 17.23 3.06
CA VAL A 11 35.99 16.75 4.26
C VAL A 11 35.81 15.24 4.37
N ALA A 12 36.85 14.51 4.07
CA ALA A 12 36.98 13.08 4.36
C ALA A 12 37.47 12.91 5.81
N MET A 13 36.67 12.24 6.66
CA MET A 13 37.13 11.73 7.94
C MET A 13 37.23 10.20 7.87
N MET A 14 38.46 9.70 7.83
CA MET A 14 38.80 8.32 8.19
C MET A 14 38.82 8.22 9.70
N ILE A 15 38.11 7.28 10.28
CA ILE A 15 38.34 6.80 11.63
C ILE A 15 38.52 5.29 11.56
N THR A 16 39.76 4.87 11.75
CA THR A 16 40.16 3.48 12.05
C THR A 16 39.97 3.23 13.55
N GLY A 17 39.24 2.18 13.88
CA GLY A 17 39.14 1.68 15.27
C GLY A 17 39.10 0.16 15.29
N MET A 18 40.26 -0.45 15.55
CA MET A 18 40.43 -1.86 15.96
C MET A 18 40.05 -2.02 17.44
N ALA A 19 39.30 -3.07 17.77
CA ALA A 19 39.35 -3.74 19.08
C ALA A 19 38.73 -5.14 18.90
N ALA A 20 39.46 -6.11 18.94
CA ALA A 20 39.99 -7.08 19.88
C ALA A 20 38.92 -8.07 20.39
N PHE A 21 39.21 -9.34 20.04
CA PHE A 21 38.56 -10.57 20.49
C PHE A 21 38.67 -10.78 22.01
N ALA A 22 37.64 -11.38 22.61
CA ALA A 22 37.76 -12.14 23.83
C ALA A 22 36.89 -13.40 23.74
N GLU A 23 37.57 -14.53 23.63
CA GLU A 23 37.07 -15.89 23.87
C GLU A 23 36.82 -16.10 25.36
N SER A 24 35.75 -16.82 25.71
CA SER A 24 35.67 -17.51 27.00
C SER A 24 35.08 -18.92 26.81
N GLU A 25 35.94 -19.88 27.10
CA GLU A 25 35.66 -21.31 27.15
C GLU A 25 34.89 -21.73 28.43
N GLY A 26 34.01 -22.70 28.29
CA GLY A 26 33.71 -23.91 29.03
C GLY A 26 32.94 -23.86 30.36
N PRO A 27 32.43 -24.99 30.91
CA PRO A 27 32.88 -26.37 30.72
C PRO A 27 31.77 -27.42 30.46
N ARG A 28 32.24 -28.63 30.11
CA ARG A 28 31.56 -29.87 29.85
C ARG A 28 30.98 -30.54 31.11
N GLY A 29 29.86 -31.23 30.97
CA GLY A 29 29.39 -32.23 31.89
C GLY A 29 28.39 -33.16 31.22
N GLY A 30 28.78 -34.41 31.04
CA GLY A 30 28.06 -35.43 30.30
C GLY A 30 27.34 -36.45 31.18
N MET A 31 26.74 -37.41 30.52
CA MET A 31 26.19 -38.77 30.87
C MET A 31 24.71 -38.83 30.45
N GLY A 32 24.19 -39.74 29.63
CA GLY A 32 24.51 -41.09 29.25
C GLY A 32 23.20 -41.82 29.01
N GLY A 33 22.95 -42.35 27.84
CA GLY A 33 22.03 -43.15 27.07
C GLY A 33 20.98 -44.07 27.77
N PRO A 34 20.32 -45.02 27.10
CA PRO A 34 20.34 -45.39 25.68
C PRO A 34 18.97 -45.77 25.03
N ASN A 35 19.01 -45.93 23.69
CA ASN A 35 18.19 -46.85 22.85
C ASN A 35 16.77 -46.47 22.35
N GLY A 36 16.70 -46.44 21.02
CA GLY A 36 15.48 -46.58 20.22
C GLY A 36 15.75 -46.31 18.73
N GLU A 37 16.15 -47.37 18.00
CA GLU A 37 16.35 -47.37 16.54
C GLU A 37 15.04 -47.14 15.77
N ARG A 38 15.04 -46.39 14.69
CA ARG A 38 14.86 -46.78 13.28
C ARG A 38 14.46 -45.59 12.38
N GLY A 39 15.14 -45.56 11.28
CA GLY A 39 14.57 -45.26 9.98
C GLY A 39 15.13 -44.02 9.28
N GLY A 40 16.13 -44.22 8.42
CA GLY A 40 16.79 -43.18 7.67
C GLY A 40 16.00 -42.64 6.48
N GLY A 41 16.50 -41.53 5.98
CA GLY A 41 16.25 -40.94 4.68
C GLY A 41 16.88 -39.55 4.58
N PRO A 42 17.84 -39.36 3.66
CA PRO A 42 18.53 -38.09 3.55
C PRO A 42 17.81 -37.19 2.56
N ASN A 43 17.54 -35.94 2.93
CA ASN A 43 17.62 -34.81 2.02
C ASN A 43 17.42 -33.53 2.88
N GLY A 44 18.52 -32.86 3.12
CA GLY A 44 18.53 -31.52 3.68
C GLY A 44 18.23 -30.52 2.59
N GLU A 45 17.02 -30.02 2.52
CA GLU A 45 16.71 -28.78 1.85
C GLU A 45 16.70 -27.66 2.89
N ARG A 46 17.52 -26.66 2.61
CA ARG A 46 17.62 -25.42 3.37
C ARG A 46 16.26 -24.73 3.32
N GLY A 47 15.57 -24.63 4.44
CA GLY A 47 14.37 -23.87 4.59
C GLY A 47 14.64 -22.38 4.42
N GLY A 48 14.41 -21.85 3.24
CA GLY A 48 14.09 -20.45 3.08
C GLY A 48 12.76 -20.21 3.78
N GLY A 49 12.72 -19.24 4.71
CA GLY A 49 11.47 -18.84 5.36
C GLY A 49 10.46 -18.41 4.30
N ARG A 50 9.51 -19.28 3.97
CA ARG A 50 8.30 -18.87 3.28
C ARG A 50 7.57 -17.94 4.24
N MET A 51 7.45 -16.66 3.85
CA MET A 51 6.41 -15.80 4.39
C MET A 51 5.10 -16.59 4.31
N GLY A 52 4.42 -16.77 5.45
CA GLY A 52 3.13 -17.42 5.49
C GLY A 52 2.21 -16.65 4.54
N GLY A 53 1.82 -17.29 3.44
CA GLY A 53 0.82 -16.74 2.55
C GLY A 53 -0.42 -16.46 3.40
N GLY A 54 -0.75 -15.19 3.60
CA GLY A 54 -2.03 -14.78 4.16
C GLY A 54 -3.09 -15.53 3.38
N GLY A 55 -3.90 -16.34 4.06
CA GLY A 55 -4.93 -17.14 3.41
C GLY A 55 -5.82 -16.18 2.61
N GLN A 56 -5.90 -16.41 1.31
CA GLN A 56 -6.82 -15.67 0.45
C GLN A 56 -8.22 -15.80 1.04
N THR A 57 -8.86 -14.68 1.33
CA THR A 57 -10.27 -14.67 1.72
C THR A 57 -11.08 -15.08 0.48
N ASP A 58 -11.87 -16.14 0.59
CA ASP A 58 -12.78 -16.52 -0.51
C ASP A 58 -13.90 -15.47 -0.63
N LYS A 59 -13.82 -14.63 -1.64
CA LYS A 59 -14.79 -13.57 -1.94
C LYS A 59 -15.80 -13.98 -3.02
N SER A 60 -15.86 -15.25 -3.39
CA SER A 60 -16.78 -15.75 -4.42
C SER A 60 -18.26 -15.60 -4.02
N SER A 61 -18.56 -15.48 -2.75
CA SER A 61 -19.91 -15.22 -2.22
C SER A 61 -20.30 -13.73 -2.16
N ASP A 62 -19.38 -12.79 -2.37
CA ASP A 62 -19.67 -11.37 -2.47
C ASP A 62 -20.28 -11.08 -3.85
N ALA A 63 -21.62 -11.02 -3.91
CA ALA A 63 -22.34 -10.86 -5.16
C ALA A 63 -22.07 -9.49 -5.83
N GLU A 64 -21.86 -8.44 -5.04
CA GLU A 64 -21.56 -7.09 -5.55
C GLU A 64 -20.17 -7.07 -6.19
N LEU A 65 -19.16 -7.64 -5.52
CA LEU A 65 -17.82 -7.78 -6.07
C LEU A 65 -17.83 -8.63 -7.35
N GLN A 66 -18.56 -9.75 -7.37
CA GLN A 66 -18.64 -10.61 -8.56
C GLN A 66 -19.32 -9.91 -9.73
N ALA A 67 -20.33 -9.09 -9.48
CA ALA A 67 -20.96 -8.25 -10.49
C ALA A 67 -19.96 -7.21 -11.03
N MET A 68 -19.26 -6.50 -10.14
CA MET A 68 -18.24 -5.51 -10.49
C MET A 68 -17.08 -6.14 -11.28
N ILE A 69 -16.57 -7.31 -10.88
CA ILE A 69 -15.56 -8.05 -11.65
C ILE A 69 -16.04 -8.32 -13.08
N THR A 70 -17.30 -8.76 -13.22
CA THR A 70 -17.87 -9.09 -14.53
C THR A 70 -18.04 -7.86 -15.42
N GLU A 71 -18.41 -6.72 -14.84
CA GLU A 71 -18.74 -5.50 -15.57
C GLU A 71 -17.52 -4.62 -15.82
N VAL A 72 -16.66 -4.47 -14.82
CA VAL A 72 -15.60 -3.45 -14.82
C VAL A 72 -14.25 -4.00 -15.25
N ALA A 73 -13.86 -5.21 -14.82
CA ALA A 73 -12.55 -5.76 -15.18
C ALA A 73 -12.32 -5.85 -16.71
N PRO A 74 -13.32 -6.18 -17.55
CA PRO A 74 -13.13 -6.20 -19.00
C PRO A 74 -12.89 -4.82 -19.64
N LYS A 75 -13.12 -3.73 -18.93
CA LYS A 75 -12.87 -2.36 -19.41
C LYS A 75 -11.37 -1.98 -19.30
N PHE A 76 -10.60 -2.72 -18.53
CA PHE A 76 -9.15 -2.54 -18.42
C PHE A 76 -8.42 -3.16 -19.61
N GLN A 77 -7.30 -2.57 -19.95
CA GLN A 77 -6.38 -3.06 -20.99
C GLN A 77 -5.11 -3.57 -20.33
N LEU A 78 -4.75 -4.83 -20.57
CA LEU A 78 -3.46 -5.37 -20.17
C LEU A 78 -2.40 -4.87 -21.15
N LEU A 79 -1.46 -4.09 -20.64
CA LEU A 79 -0.38 -3.48 -21.40
C LEU A 79 0.98 -3.85 -20.79
N THR A 80 2.05 -3.56 -21.52
CA THR A 80 3.44 -3.76 -21.07
C THR A 80 4.21 -2.47 -21.23
N TYR A 81 4.86 -2.03 -20.16
CA TYR A 81 5.82 -0.94 -20.16
C TYR A 81 7.23 -1.51 -20.27
N GLU A 82 8.00 -1.01 -21.23
CA GLU A 82 9.42 -1.32 -21.39
C GLU A 82 10.24 -0.18 -20.80
N ASP A 83 10.85 -0.46 -19.66
CA ASP A 83 11.64 0.56 -18.96
C ASP A 83 12.99 0.72 -19.67
N SER A 84 13.22 1.91 -20.23
CA SER A 84 14.43 2.22 -20.99
C SER A 84 15.68 2.36 -20.12
N GLU A 85 15.55 2.59 -18.82
CA GLU A 85 16.68 2.74 -17.90
C GLU A 85 17.28 1.40 -17.47
N THR A 86 16.41 0.44 -17.16
CA THR A 86 16.85 -0.88 -16.66
C THR A 86 16.75 -2.00 -17.70
N GLY A 87 16.00 -1.77 -18.78
CA GLY A 87 15.62 -2.81 -19.74
C GLY A 87 14.62 -3.83 -19.20
N THR A 88 14.02 -3.54 -18.05
CA THR A 88 12.99 -4.37 -17.41
C THR A 88 11.63 -4.09 -18.05
N THR A 89 10.77 -5.10 -18.10
CA THR A 89 9.38 -4.96 -18.52
C THR A 89 8.45 -5.07 -17.33
N LEU A 90 7.42 -4.22 -17.27
CA LEU A 90 6.37 -4.26 -16.27
C LEU A 90 5.00 -4.35 -16.96
N GLN A 91 4.26 -5.42 -16.71
CA GLN A 91 2.86 -5.50 -17.12
C GLN A 91 2.01 -4.62 -16.20
N TYR A 92 0.95 -4.06 -16.74
CA TYR A 92 0.00 -3.26 -15.97
C TYR A 92 -1.38 -3.30 -16.61
N GLN A 93 -2.40 -3.14 -15.80
CA GLN A 93 -3.78 -2.93 -16.22
C GLN A 93 -4.04 -1.42 -16.28
N LEU A 94 -4.62 -0.96 -17.38
CA LEU A 94 -4.96 0.46 -17.57
C LEU A 94 -6.43 0.62 -17.93
N TYR A 95 -7.15 1.41 -17.13
CA TYR A 95 -8.44 1.93 -17.50
C TYR A 95 -8.29 3.37 -18.02
N ILE A 96 -8.91 3.62 -19.16
CA ILE A 96 -9.00 4.96 -19.79
C ILE A 96 -10.45 5.38 -19.70
N PRO A 97 -10.79 6.62 -19.24
CA PRO A 97 -12.17 7.08 -19.19
C PRO A 97 -12.91 6.87 -20.51
N GLU A 98 -14.13 6.35 -20.48
CA GLU A 98 -14.88 5.97 -21.70
C GLU A 98 -15.06 7.12 -22.69
N ASN A 99 -15.19 8.36 -22.18
CA ASN A 99 -15.32 9.57 -22.98
C ASN A 99 -14.04 10.41 -22.97
N TYR A 100 -12.86 9.75 -22.96
CA TYR A 100 -11.59 10.44 -22.96
C TYR A 100 -11.49 11.43 -24.13
N ASP A 101 -11.16 12.68 -23.81
CA ASP A 101 -10.88 13.74 -24.76
C ASP A 101 -9.46 14.29 -24.49
N GLU A 102 -8.57 14.19 -25.46
CA GLU A 102 -7.17 14.64 -25.34
C GLU A 102 -7.04 16.16 -25.03
N ASN A 103 -8.11 16.93 -25.21
CA ASN A 103 -8.16 18.35 -24.89
C ASN A 103 -8.62 18.65 -23.46
N GLN A 104 -8.97 17.62 -22.68
CA GLN A 104 -9.31 17.73 -21.27
C GLN A 104 -8.21 17.04 -20.43
N SER A 105 -8.03 17.52 -19.20
CA SER A 105 -7.04 16.98 -18.29
C SER A 105 -7.73 16.13 -17.20
N TYR A 106 -7.25 14.90 -16.98
CA TYR A 106 -7.87 13.90 -16.11
C TYR A 106 -6.93 13.51 -14.97
N PRO A 107 -7.44 13.26 -13.77
CA PRO A 107 -6.65 12.65 -12.70
C PRO A 107 -6.26 11.21 -13.05
N LEU A 108 -5.26 10.69 -12.34
CA LEU A 108 -4.85 9.29 -12.39
C LEU A 108 -4.82 8.71 -10.97
N VAL A 109 -5.45 7.54 -10.80
CA VAL A 109 -5.35 6.73 -9.59
C VAL A 109 -4.43 5.54 -9.87
N GLN A 110 -3.34 5.41 -9.11
CA GLN A 110 -2.55 4.20 -9.05
C GLN A 110 -3.08 3.33 -7.91
N PHE A 111 -3.63 2.17 -8.23
CA PHE A 111 -3.93 1.14 -7.24
C PHE A 111 -2.82 0.09 -7.19
N ILE A 112 -2.29 -0.21 -6.00
CA ILE A 112 -1.27 -1.23 -5.80
C ILE A 112 -1.85 -2.39 -5.01
N PRO A 113 -1.85 -3.63 -5.58
CA PRO A 113 -2.45 -4.80 -4.97
C PRO A 113 -1.65 -5.31 -3.76
N ASP A 114 -2.27 -6.17 -2.94
CA ASP A 114 -1.58 -6.88 -1.88
C ASP A 114 -0.66 -8.01 -2.39
N ALA A 115 0.14 -8.57 -1.49
CA ALA A 115 1.13 -9.60 -1.82
C ALA A 115 0.52 -10.89 -2.41
N SER A 116 -0.78 -11.14 -2.27
CA SER A 116 -1.42 -12.31 -2.85
C SER A 116 -1.49 -12.27 -4.38
N ALA A 117 -1.32 -11.08 -4.98
CA ALA A 117 -1.30 -10.88 -6.42
C ALA A 117 0.07 -11.17 -7.06
N VAL A 118 1.14 -11.21 -6.27
CA VAL A 118 2.49 -11.40 -6.75
C VAL A 118 2.65 -12.76 -7.46
N GLY A 119 3.13 -12.69 -8.72
CA GLY A 119 3.36 -13.89 -9.52
C GLY A 119 2.09 -14.61 -9.96
N ARG A 120 0.92 -13.97 -9.86
CA ARG A 120 -0.36 -14.45 -10.39
C ARG A 120 -0.57 -13.98 -11.83
N ASP A 121 -1.64 -14.52 -12.46
CA ASP A 121 -2.11 -14.02 -13.74
C ASP A 121 -2.42 -12.52 -13.66
N ALA A 122 -2.13 -11.78 -14.72
CA ALA A 122 -2.23 -10.32 -14.72
C ALA A 122 -3.64 -9.78 -14.40
N ASP A 123 -4.70 -10.56 -14.65
CA ASP A 123 -6.07 -10.15 -14.33
C ASP A 123 -6.37 -10.27 -12.82
N TYR A 124 -5.55 -11.02 -12.09
CA TYR A 124 -5.77 -11.22 -10.66
C TYR A 124 -5.66 -9.93 -9.85
N VAL A 125 -4.83 -8.98 -10.27
CA VAL A 125 -4.69 -7.66 -9.62
C VAL A 125 -6.00 -6.86 -9.60
N LEU A 126 -6.93 -7.15 -10.52
CA LEU A 126 -8.25 -6.54 -10.59
C LEU A 126 -9.32 -7.33 -9.83
N THR A 127 -9.12 -8.65 -9.66
CA THR A 127 -10.19 -9.53 -9.16
C THR A 127 -10.03 -9.95 -7.71
N GLN A 128 -8.98 -9.49 -7.03
CA GLN A 128 -8.73 -9.82 -5.63
C GLN A 128 -9.66 -9.12 -4.62
N GLY A 129 -10.31 -8.03 -5.03
CA GLY A 129 -11.21 -7.24 -4.19
C GLY A 129 -11.65 -5.94 -4.85
N TRP A 130 -12.26 -5.07 -4.07
CA TRP A 130 -12.82 -3.80 -4.53
C TRP A 130 -11.78 -2.79 -5.00
N GLY A 131 -10.63 -2.74 -4.33
CA GLY A 131 -9.63 -1.68 -4.49
C GLY A 131 -9.11 -1.47 -5.91
N GLY A 132 -9.04 -2.54 -6.74
CA GLY A 132 -8.60 -2.44 -8.13
C GLY A 132 -9.69 -1.98 -9.10
N LEU A 133 -10.97 -2.12 -8.76
CA LEU A 133 -12.09 -1.95 -9.69
C LEU A 133 -12.96 -0.74 -9.38
N ILE A 134 -13.13 -0.37 -8.10
CA ILE A 134 -14.09 0.65 -7.67
C ILE A 134 -13.93 1.97 -8.43
N TRP A 135 -12.71 2.38 -8.71
CA TRP A 135 -12.36 3.61 -9.41
C TRP A 135 -12.83 3.67 -10.87
N ALA A 136 -13.10 2.51 -11.48
CA ALA A 136 -13.52 2.38 -12.88
C ALA A 136 -14.98 1.95 -13.03
N THR A 137 -15.77 1.96 -11.94
CA THR A 137 -17.23 1.75 -12.02
C THR A 137 -17.91 2.91 -12.73
N GLU A 138 -19.06 2.65 -13.32
CA GLU A 138 -19.85 3.70 -14.00
C GLU A 138 -20.21 4.85 -13.03
N GLU A 139 -20.57 4.51 -11.79
CA GLU A 139 -20.91 5.48 -10.76
C GLU A 139 -19.74 6.39 -10.40
N GLU A 140 -18.55 5.80 -10.14
CA GLU A 140 -17.36 6.56 -9.78
C GLU A 140 -16.88 7.42 -10.95
N GLN A 141 -16.84 6.86 -12.15
CA GLN A 141 -16.44 7.58 -13.37
C GLN A 141 -17.41 8.68 -13.79
N ALA A 142 -18.69 8.58 -13.43
CA ALA A 142 -19.65 9.65 -13.65
C ALA A 142 -19.37 10.89 -12.78
N LYS A 143 -18.84 10.68 -11.58
CA LYS A 143 -18.45 11.75 -10.65
C LYS A 143 -17.03 12.24 -10.92
N HIS A 144 -16.11 11.31 -11.05
CA HIS A 144 -14.67 11.51 -11.10
C HIS A 144 -14.03 10.78 -12.29
N PRO A 145 -14.24 11.28 -13.53
CA PRO A 145 -13.59 10.67 -14.70
C PRO A 145 -12.06 10.65 -14.50
N ALA A 146 -11.47 9.46 -14.40
CA ALA A 146 -10.05 9.30 -14.06
C ALA A 146 -9.44 8.10 -14.79
N PHE A 147 -8.14 8.17 -15.07
CA PHE A 147 -7.35 7.00 -15.41
C PHE A 147 -7.13 6.15 -14.16
N VAL A 148 -7.10 4.83 -14.36
CA VAL A 148 -6.72 3.90 -13.28
C VAL A 148 -5.60 3.01 -13.80
N VAL A 149 -4.47 2.97 -13.08
CA VAL A 149 -3.34 2.12 -13.40
C VAL A 149 -3.07 1.15 -12.27
N VAL A 150 -2.93 -0.14 -12.62
CA VAL A 150 -2.64 -1.21 -11.66
C VAL A 150 -1.42 -1.98 -12.13
N PRO A 151 -0.25 -1.81 -11.50
CA PRO A 151 0.95 -2.56 -11.86
C PRO A 151 0.82 -4.05 -11.51
N VAL A 152 1.38 -4.91 -12.34
CA VAL A 152 1.45 -6.37 -12.12
C VAL A 152 2.87 -6.74 -11.72
N PHE A 153 3.13 -6.77 -10.43
CA PHE A 153 4.45 -7.12 -9.93
C PHE A 153 4.72 -8.63 -9.99
N THR A 154 5.94 -8.98 -10.38
CA THR A 154 6.37 -10.38 -10.51
C THR A 154 7.05 -10.91 -9.24
N GLU A 155 7.36 -10.03 -8.29
CA GLU A 155 7.98 -10.34 -7.01
C GLU A 155 7.36 -9.49 -5.90
N THR A 156 7.62 -9.85 -4.64
CA THR A 156 7.26 -9.03 -3.48
C THR A 156 8.08 -7.73 -3.53
N VAL A 157 7.40 -6.59 -3.71
CA VAL A 157 8.08 -5.31 -3.95
C VAL A 157 8.46 -4.58 -2.68
N VAL A 158 7.81 -4.87 -1.56
CA VAL A 158 8.20 -4.43 -0.20
C VAL A 158 7.98 -5.56 0.80
N ASP A 159 8.73 -5.59 1.88
CA ASP A 159 8.58 -6.58 2.95
C ASP A 159 8.52 -5.94 4.36
N ASP A 160 8.24 -6.76 5.39
CA ASP A 160 8.13 -6.31 6.78
C ASP A 160 9.48 -5.84 7.39
N ASN A 161 10.59 -5.95 6.67
CA ASN A 161 11.89 -5.40 7.07
C ASN A 161 12.19 -4.10 6.31
N PHE A 162 11.18 -3.55 5.63
CA PHE A 162 11.24 -2.31 4.86
C PHE A 162 12.21 -2.34 3.68
N ASN A 163 12.53 -3.57 3.20
CA ASN A 163 13.24 -3.72 1.93
C ASN A 163 12.28 -3.42 0.78
N HIS A 164 12.82 -2.90 -0.31
CA HIS A 164 12.05 -2.59 -1.51
C HIS A 164 12.75 -3.12 -2.77
N SER A 165 11.95 -3.38 -3.83
CA SER A 165 12.39 -3.86 -5.14
C SER A 165 12.49 -2.71 -6.14
N GLU A 166 13.40 -2.84 -7.10
CA GLU A 166 13.52 -1.91 -8.24
C GLU A 166 12.25 -1.85 -9.11
N GLN A 167 11.34 -2.83 -9.03
CA GLN A 167 10.07 -2.78 -9.77
C GLN A 167 9.18 -1.58 -9.35
N ILE A 168 9.36 -1.05 -8.13
CA ILE A 168 8.65 0.17 -7.71
C ILE A 168 9.11 1.37 -8.53
N GLU A 169 10.42 1.49 -8.75
CA GLU A 169 11.01 2.55 -9.58
C GLU A 169 10.52 2.48 -11.04
N VAL A 170 10.39 1.25 -11.55
CA VAL A 170 9.81 1.01 -12.87
C VAL A 170 8.34 1.45 -12.92
N ALA A 171 7.57 1.22 -11.85
CA ALA A 171 6.18 1.69 -11.77
C ALA A 171 6.06 3.22 -11.68
N VAL A 172 7.03 3.90 -11.05
CA VAL A 172 7.09 5.38 -11.07
C VAL A 172 7.32 5.89 -12.50
N ARG A 173 8.30 5.31 -13.21
CA ARG A 173 8.57 5.69 -14.61
C ARG A 173 7.42 5.34 -15.55
N LEU A 174 6.67 4.27 -15.26
CA LEU A 174 5.41 3.99 -15.96
C LEU A 174 4.40 5.13 -15.79
N ILE A 175 4.17 5.64 -14.57
CA ILE A 175 3.28 6.79 -14.36
C ILE A 175 3.75 8.00 -15.17
N GLN A 176 5.04 8.32 -15.11
CA GLN A 176 5.62 9.43 -15.88
C GLN A 176 5.38 9.26 -17.40
N SER A 177 5.63 8.05 -17.92
CA SER A 177 5.35 7.72 -19.32
C SER A 177 3.87 7.87 -19.69
N LEU A 178 2.94 7.48 -18.78
CA LEU A 178 1.50 7.67 -19.00
C LEU A 178 1.12 9.16 -19.06
N THR A 179 1.72 10.01 -18.22
CA THR A 179 1.48 11.47 -18.27
C THR A 179 2.01 12.14 -19.54
N GLU A 180 2.99 11.53 -20.21
CA GLU A 180 3.49 11.98 -21.53
C GLU A 180 2.60 11.49 -22.68
N GLN A 181 1.93 10.34 -22.52
CA GLN A 181 1.12 9.72 -23.58
C GLN A 181 -0.33 10.21 -23.59
N TYR A 182 -0.87 10.56 -22.42
CA TYR A 182 -2.27 10.94 -22.23
C TYR A 182 -2.37 12.30 -21.56
N SER A 183 -3.51 12.96 -21.71
CA SER A 183 -3.82 14.22 -21.03
C SER A 183 -4.14 14.00 -19.55
N ILE A 184 -3.16 13.49 -18.80
CA ILE A 184 -3.25 13.28 -17.36
C ILE A 184 -2.78 14.56 -16.65
N ASP A 185 -3.53 14.99 -15.63
CA ASP A 185 -3.18 16.12 -14.78
C ASP A 185 -2.13 15.71 -13.75
N THR A 186 -0.90 16.15 -13.95
CA THR A 186 0.21 15.83 -13.04
C THR A 186 0.05 16.42 -11.64
N ASN A 187 -0.91 17.35 -11.44
CA ASN A 187 -1.27 17.84 -10.10
C ASN A 187 -2.38 17.02 -9.42
N ARG A 188 -2.94 16.04 -10.11
CA ARG A 188 -3.98 15.15 -9.60
C ARG A 188 -3.62 13.67 -9.82
N LEU A 189 -2.42 13.30 -9.38
CA LEU A 189 -1.98 11.91 -9.30
C LEU A 189 -2.24 11.41 -7.88
N TYR A 190 -2.88 10.28 -7.76
CA TYR A 190 -3.21 9.67 -6.48
C TYR A 190 -2.64 8.26 -6.39
N THR A 191 -2.18 7.85 -5.20
CA THR A 191 -1.78 6.47 -4.94
C THR A 191 -2.63 5.86 -3.85
N THR A 192 -2.99 4.61 -4.06
CA THR A 192 -3.66 3.80 -3.05
C THR A 192 -3.21 2.37 -3.15
N GLY A 193 -3.28 1.65 -2.06
CA GLY A 193 -2.94 0.24 -2.03
C GLY A 193 -3.32 -0.38 -0.70
N GLN A 194 -3.42 -1.70 -0.72
CA GLN A 194 -3.78 -2.52 0.43
C GLN A 194 -2.63 -3.43 0.83
N SER A 195 -2.37 -3.63 2.13
CA SER A 195 -1.29 -4.46 2.66
C SER A 195 0.07 -4.08 2.03
N MET A 196 0.73 -4.99 1.31
CA MET A 196 1.96 -4.71 0.55
C MET A 196 1.79 -3.46 -0.35
N GLY A 197 0.64 -3.29 -0.98
CA GLY A 197 0.36 -2.13 -1.82
C GLY A 197 0.31 -0.81 -1.05
N GLY A 198 -0.27 -0.80 0.14
CA GLY A 198 -0.25 0.37 1.02
C GLY A 198 1.15 0.66 1.56
N MET A 199 1.93 -0.39 1.91
CA MET A 199 3.36 -0.26 2.26
C MET A 199 4.15 0.36 1.10
N THR A 200 3.88 -0.07 -0.13
CA THR A 200 4.49 0.52 -1.33
C THR A 200 4.09 1.98 -1.50
N SER A 201 2.82 2.33 -1.25
CA SER A 201 2.37 3.72 -1.31
C SER A 201 3.05 4.60 -0.25
N PHE A 202 3.31 4.10 0.96
CA PHE A 202 4.14 4.81 1.95
C PHE A 202 5.56 5.05 1.44
N TYR A 203 6.22 4.00 0.94
CA TYR A 203 7.55 4.12 0.34
C TYR A 203 7.58 5.17 -0.78
N LEU A 204 6.58 5.18 -1.65
CA LEU A 204 6.48 6.14 -2.74
C LEU A 204 6.35 7.58 -2.26
N ASN A 205 5.53 7.86 -1.24
CA ASN A 205 5.39 9.21 -0.69
C ASN A 205 6.69 9.69 -0.02
N VAL A 206 7.40 8.81 0.69
CA VAL A 206 8.71 9.14 1.29
C VAL A 206 9.77 9.40 0.23
N SER A 207 9.81 8.57 -0.83
CA SER A 207 10.87 8.63 -1.84
C SER A 207 10.60 9.68 -2.93
N TYR A 208 9.34 10.01 -3.16
CA TYR A 208 8.85 10.93 -4.20
C TYR A 208 7.81 11.91 -3.63
N PRO A 209 8.19 12.79 -2.71
CA PRO A 209 7.24 13.62 -1.94
C PRO A 209 6.37 14.53 -2.81
N ASP A 210 6.83 14.89 -4.02
CA ASP A 210 6.07 15.75 -4.94
C ASP A 210 5.32 14.96 -6.03
N LEU A 211 5.25 13.62 -5.94
CA LEU A 211 4.63 12.82 -7.00
C LEU A 211 3.10 12.83 -6.92
N PHE A 212 2.55 12.55 -5.74
CA PHE A 212 1.12 12.41 -5.56
C PHE A 212 0.49 13.64 -4.89
N ALA A 213 -0.75 13.93 -5.25
CA ALA A 213 -1.56 14.97 -4.61
C ALA A 213 -2.19 14.49 -3.31
N ALA A 214 -2.53 13.21 -3.25
CA ALA A 214 -3.04 12.56 -2.05
C ALA A 214 -2.88 11.05 -2.12
N SER A 215 -3.02 10.40 -0.96
CA SER A 215 -2.85 8.95 -0.80
C SER A 215 -3.95 8.34 0.06
N LEU A 216 -4.29 7.07 -0.23
CA LEU A 216 -5.16 6.25 0.61
C LEU A 216 -4.41 4.97 0.99
N PHE A 217 -3.95 4.89 2.23
CA PHE A 217 -3.25 3.72 2.77
C PHE A 217 -4.24 2.78 3.45
N VAL A 218 -4.31 1.52 3.02
CA VAL A 218 -5.29 0.56 3.53
C VAL A 218 -4.61 -0.67 4.13
N GLY A 219 -4.86 -0.95 5.41
CA GLY A 219 -4.42 -2.16 6.09
C GLY A 219 -2.92 -2.42 5.95
N SER A 220 -2.09 -1.42 6.15
CA SER A 220 -0.65 -1.47 5.91
C SER A 220 0.14 -0.80 7.02
N GLN A 221 1.45 -0.94 7.01
CA GLN A 221 2.38 -0.22 7.90
C GLN A 221 3.68 0.06 7.14
N TRP A 222 4.47 0.99 7.67
CA TRP A 222 5.83 1.23 7.19
C TRP A 222 6.74 1.61 8.36
N ASP A 223 8.01 1.90 8.08
CA ASP A 223 8.98 2.37 9.08
C ASP A 223 8.62 3.76 9.58
N ASN A 224 7.96 3.85 10.72
CA ASN A 224 7.51 5.11 11.31
C ASN A 224 8.66 6.10 11.57
N SER A 225 9.93 5.64 11.64
CA SER A 225 11.07 6.52 11.86
C SER A 225 11.39 7.47 10.71
N ILE A 226 10.79 7.24 9.53
CA ILE A 226 10.95 8.06 8.33
C ILE A 226 9.64 8.66 7.82
N LEU A 227 8.50 8.39 8.48
CA LEU A 227 7.18 8.83 8.03
C LEU A 227 6.79 10.23 8.51
N ASN A 228 7.62 10.91 9.29
CA ASN A 228 7.40 12.31 9.64
C ASN A 228 7.33 13.24 8.42
N VAL A 229 7.89 12.84 7.28
CA VAL A 229 7.77 13.58 6.01
C VAL A 229 6.34 13.70 5.51
N LEU A 230 5.42 12.86 5.99
CA LEU A 230 4.00 12.88 5.62
C LEU A 230 3.17 13.93 6.37
N GLU A 231 3.76 14.68 7.31
CA GLU A 231 3.04 15.66 8.13
C GLU A 231 2.34 16.75 7.32
N ASP A 232 2.92 17.09 6.16
CA ASP A 232 2.37 18.09 5.23
C ASP A 232 1.58 17.45 4.07
N ASP A 233 1.50 16.10 4.01
CA ASP A 233 0.83 15.38 2.94
C ASP A 233 -0.68 15.23 3.21
N SER A 234 -1.45 15.12 2.13
CA SER A 234 -2.87 14.80 2.19
C SER A 234 -3.10 13.31 2.10
N PHE A 235 -3.65 12.68 3.14
CA PHE A 235 -3.94 11.25 3.09
C PHE A 235 -5.10 10.80 4.00
N PHE A 236 -5.67 9.65 3.64
CA PHE A 236 -6.40 8.77 4.55
C PHE A 236 -5.56 7.53 4.85
N TYR A 237 -5.51 7.13 6.11
CA TYR A 237 -4.90 5.88 6.53
C TYR A 237 -5.91 5.06 7.31
N ILE A 238 -6.40 3.97 6.69
CA ILE A 238 -7.50 3.15 7.19
C ILE A 238 -7.02 1.77 7.59
N VAL A 239 -7.28 1.36 8.82
CA VAL A 239 -6.93 0.05 9.37
C VAL A 239 -8.09 -0.57 10.13
N SER A 240 -8.04 -1.87 10.43
CA SER A 240 -8.90 -2.51 11.44
C SER A 240 -8.15 -2.61 12.77
N ALA A 241 -8.82 -2.35 13.89
CA ALA A 241 -8.27 -2.54 15.23
C ALA A 241 -7.78 -3.98 15.50
N GLY A 242 -8.36 -4.95 14.79
CA GLY A 242 -7.95 -6.36 14.87
C GLY A 242 -6.80 -6.76 13.95
N ASP A 243 -6.26 -5.85 13.14
CA ASP A 243 -5.05 -6.08 12.36
C ASP A 243 -3.80 -5.81 13.22
N PRO A 244 -3.05 -6.86 13.65
CA PRO A 244 -2.00 -6.70 14.64
C PRO A 244 -0.77 -5.94 14.14
N LYS A 245 -0.63 -5.74 12.83
CA LYS A 245 0.48 -4.99 12.24
C LYS A 245 0.05 -3.59 11.83
N ALA A 246 -1.01 -3.48 11.04
CA ALA A 246 -1.44 -2.20 10.51
C ALA A 246 -1.94 -1.27 11.63
N SER A 247 -2.69 -1.77 12.62
CA SER A 247 -3.14 -0.94 13.75
C SER A 247 -1.98 -0.41 14.61
N VAL A 248 -0.94 -1.24 14.82
CA VAL A 248 0.28 -0.82 15.53
C VAL A 248 1.07 0.20 14.71
N GLY A 249 1.16 -0.03 13.38
CA GLY A 249 1.82 0.93 12.46
C GLY A 249 1.11 2.29 12.46
N GLN A 250 -0.22 2.29 12.40
CA GLN A 250 -1.02 3.51 12.45
C GLN A 250 -0.85 4.25 13.78
N ALA A 251 -0.96 3.54 14.91
CA ALA A 251 -0.75 4.14 16.23
C ALA A 251 0.65 4.74 16.37
N GLY A 252 1.67 4.04 15.86
CA GLY A 252 3.05 4.53 15.89
C GLY A 252 3.26 5.77 15.00
N LEU A 253 2.56 5.90 13.88
CA LEU A 253 2.61 7.12 13.06
C LEU A 253 1.93 8.30 13.77
N MET A 254 0.79 8.08 14.43
CA MET A 254 0.17 9.12 15.25
C MET A 254 1.08 9.57 16.41
N GLU A 255 1.84 8.63 17.04
CA GLU A 255 2.84 8.98 18.06
C GLU A 255 3.98 9.85 17.49
N VAL A 256 4.41 9.61 16.23
CA VAL A 256 5.39 10.47 15.54
C VAL A 256 4.82 11.87 15.35
N PHE A 257 3.60 12.00 14.83
CA PHE A 257 2.93 13.29 14.64
C PHE A 257 2.74 14.06 15.95
N ASP A 258 2.30 13.36 17.01
CA ASP A 258 2.20 13.94 18.35
C ASP A 258 3.55 14.47 18.87
N SER A 259 4.64 13.71 18.63
CA SER A 259 5.99 14.09 19.06
C SER A 259 6.50 15.33 18.34
N ASP A 260 6.18 15.46 17.05
CA ASP A 260 6.63 16.56 16.19
C ASP A 260 5.66 17.75 16.24
N GLY A 261 4.48 17.56 16.85
CA GLY A 261 3.45 18.58 16.99
C GLY A 261 2.66 18.81 15.70
N ALA A 262 2.67 17.83 14.80
CA ALA A 262 1.89 17.84 13.58
C ALA A 262 0.40 17.59 13.88
N ALA A 263 -0.47 18.26 13.13
CA ALA A 263 -1.91 18.12 13.30
C ALA A 263 -2.45 16.97 12.43
N TYR A 264 -3.36 16.20 13.00
CA TYR A 264 -4.08 15.15 12.29
C TYR A 264 -5.49 14.98 12.85
N SER A 265 -6.36 14.30 12.08
CA SER A 265 -7.68 13.86 12.54
C SER A 265 -7.69 12.35 12.71
N HIS A 266 -8.39 11.85 13.75
CA HIS A 266 -8.58 10.43 13.97
C HIS A 266 -10.01 10.12 14.39
N ALA A 267 -10.59 9.09 13.75
CA ALA A 267 -11.90 8.59 14.12
C ALA A 267 -11.94 7.05 14.09
N GLU A 268 -12.83 6.50 14.91
CA GLU A 268 -13.13 5.07 14.96
C GLU A 268 -14.62 4.87 14.68
N TRP A 269 -14.95 3.88 13.85
CA TRP A 269 -16.33 3.47 13.58
C TRP A 269 -16.42 2.02 13.14
N SER A 270 -17.63 1.48 13.17
CA SER A 270 -17.88 0.12 12.70
C SER A 270 -17.79 0.02 11.19
N ALA A 271 -17.04 -0.96 10.67
CA ALA A 271 -17.03 -1.29 9.25
C ALA A 271 -18.42 -1.74 8.74
N GLN A 272 -19.35 -2.11 9.65
CA GLN A 272 -20.71 -2.53 9.33
C GLN A 272 -21.71 -1.36 9.31
N ASP A 273 -21.29 -0.16 9.64
CA ASP A 273 -22.17 1.02 9.52
C ASP A 273 -22.59 1.20 8.07
N ASP A 274 -23.83 1.68 7.87
CA ASP A 274 -24.31 1.97 6.53
C ASP A 274 -23.55 3.15 5.89
N ALA A 275 -23.68 3.28 4.58
CA ALA A 275 -22.96 4.29 3.81
C ALA A 275 -23.26 5.72 4.27
N GLU A 276 -24.51 6.02 4.68
CA GLU A 276 -24.89 7.34 5.19
C GLU A 276 -24.14 7.66 6.49
N THR A 277 -24.09 6.69 7.42
CA THR A 277 -23.39 6.82 8.70
C THR A 277 -21.87 6.99 8.50
N GLN A 278 -21.27 6.18 7.62
CA GLN A 278 -19.84 6.27 7.32
C GLN A 278 -19.48 7.58 6.64
N ASN A 279 -20.26 8.05 5.68
CA ASN A 279 -20.05 9.33 5.02
C ASN A 279 -20.18 10.50 5.99
N ALA A 280 -21.15 10.46 6.91
CA ALA A 280 -21.29 11.48 7.96
C ALA A 280 -20.08 11.48 8.91
N ALA A 281 -19.49 10.31 9.22
CA ALA A 281 -18.27 10.22 10.01
C ALA A 281 -17.06 10.82 9.27
N VAL A 282 -16.95 10.57 7.96
CA VAL A 282 -15.91 11.21 7.12
C VAL A 282 -16.09 12.73 7.09
N GLU A 283 -17.30 13.22 6.86
CA GLU A 283 -17.58 14.68 6.90
C GLU A 283 -17.19 15.32 8.23
N ALA A 284 -17.50 14.64 9.34
CA ALA A 284 -17.12 15.12 10.68
C ALA A 284 -15.60 15.14 10.88
N LEU A 285 -14.89 14.12 10.40
CA LEU A 285 -13.43 14.05 10.44
C LEU A 285 -12.80 15.19 9.63
N LEU A 286 -13.26 15.39 8.41
CA LEU A 286 -12.76 16.44 7.51
C LEU A 286 -13.08 17.85 8.01
N ALA A 287 -14.15 18.03 8.80
CA ALA A 287 -14.49 19.31 9.41
C ALA A 287 -13.44 19.80 10.42
N GLU A 288 -12.55 18.93 10.89
CA GLU A 288 -11.40 19.31 11.74
C GLU A 288 -10.34 20.09 10.95
N GLY A 289 -10.31 19.95 9.63
CA GLY A 289 -9.48 20.74 8.72
C GLY A 289 -8.03 20.27 8.60
N ASN A 290 -7.73 19.03 8.99
CA ASN A 290 -6.41 18.43 8.87
C ASN A 290 -6.26 17.69 7.52
N SER A 291 -5.02 17.64 6.99
CA SER A 291 -4.70 16.91 5.76
C SER A 291 -4.45 15.42 6.01
N ALA A 292 -3.92 15.09 7.19
CA ALA A 292 -3.65 13.73 7.64
C ALA A 292 -4.87 13.17 8.39
N ASN A 293 -5.51 12.14 7.83
CA ASN A 293 -6.74 11.57 8.36
C ASN A 293 -6.56 10.08 8.66
N PHE A 294 -6.72 9.70 9.91
CA PHE A 294 -6.61 8.33 10.39
C PHE A 294 -8.00 7.77 10.69
N VAL A 295 -8.24 6.55 10.23
CA VAL A 295 -9.50 5.83 10.48
C VAL A 295 -9.20 4.44 10.99
N THR A 296 -9.83 4.06 12.10
CA THR A 296 -9.73 2.72 12.65
C THR A 296 -11.11 2.06 12.64
N PHE A 297 -11.27 0.95 11.92
CA PHE A 297 -12.48 0.14 12.09
C PHE A 297 -12.46 -0.55 13.45
N GLU A 298 -13.57 -0.46 14.17
CA GLU A 298 -13.75 -1.11 15.47
C GLU A 298 -13.46 -2.63 15.40
N LEU A 299 -12.89 -3.15 16.47
CA LEU A 299 -12.49 -4.56 16.59
C LEU A 299 -13.64 -5.52 16.24
N GLY A 300 -13.38 -6.41 15.31
CA GLY A 300 -14.31 -7.47 14.89
C GLY A 300 -15.35 -7.04 13.86
N THR A 301 -15.47 -5.75 13.56
CA THR A 301 -16.52 -5.27 12.65
C THR A 301 -16.23 -5.53 11.17
N THR A 302 -14.99 -5.82 10.81
CA THR A 302 -14.63 -6.22 9.44
C THR A 302 -14.84 -7.72 9.17
N LEU A 303 -15.20 -8.51 10.19
CA LEU A 303 -15.44 -9.93 10.06
C LEU A 303 -16.91 -10.22 9.71
N ALA A 304 -17.17 -11.28 8.97
CA ALA A 304 -18.52 -11.75 8.75
C ALA A 304 -19.17 -12.19 10.07
N GLU A 305 -20.51 -12.07 10.15
CA GLU A 305 -21.28 -12.46 11.33
C GLU A 305 -20.95 -13.91 11.77
N GLY A 306 -20.59 -14.06 13.04
CA GLY A 306 -20.22 -15.36 13.64
C GLY A 306 -18.78 -15.81 13.39
N GLN A 307 -17.99 -15.05 12.63
CA GLN A 307 -16.54 -15.26 12.57
C GLN A 307 -15.87 -14.63 13.78
N THR A 308 -14.98 -15.38 14.41
CA THR A 308 -14.07 -14.85 15.43
C THR A 308 -12.68 -14.73 14.81
N SER A 309 -11.96 -13.65 15.06
CA SER A 309 -10.59 -13.51 14.62
C SER A 309 -9.74 -14.64 15.21
N GLY A 310 -9.62 -15.72 14.48
CA GLY A 310 -8.74 -16.85 14.81
C GLY A 310 -7.27 -16.51 14.62
N GLY A 311 -6.84 -15.35 15.16
CA GLY A 311 -5.46 -14.88 15.11
C GLY A 311 -5.10 -14.10 13.85
N GLY A 312 -5.06 -12.81 13.96
CA GLY A 312 -4.24 -11.85 13.22
C GLY A 312 -4.48 -11.59 11.72
N ALA A 313 -4.76 -12.60 10.92
CA ALA A 313 -4.87 -12.45 9.47
C ALA A 313 -6.31 -12.15 9.00
N GLY A 314 -7.33 -12.48 9.80
CA GLY A 314 -8.72 -12.32 9.40
C GLY A 314 -9.09 -10.86 9.15
N GLU A 315 -8.96 -10.02 10.15
CA GLU A 315 -9.33 -8.60 10.06
C GLU A 315 -8.40 -7.80 9.12
N HIS A 316 -7.16 -8.23 8.96
CA HIS A 316 -6.28 -7.65 7.95
C HIS A 316 -6.89 -7.77 6.55
N MET A 317 -7.21 -8.99 6.12
CA MET A 317 -7.68 -9.25 4.76
C MET A 317 -9.11 -8.74 4.51
N THR A 318 -9.96 -8.70 5.53
CA THR A 318 -11.36 -8.29 5.39
C THR A 318 -11.54 -6.78 5.43
N SER A 319 -10.62 -6.02 6.03
CA SER A 319 -10.71 -4.56 6.12
C SER A 319 -10.62 -3.85 4.78
N PHE A 320 -9.93 -4.45 3.79
CA PHE A 320 -9.62 -3.77 2.53
C PHE A 320 -10.87 -3.33 1.77
N ASP A 321 -11.81 -4.26 1.55
CA ASP A 321 -13.02 -3.95 0.79
C ASP A 321 -13.89 -2.92 1.50
N TYR A 322 -13.98 -2.97 2.83
CA TYR A 322 -14.70 -1.95 3.60
C TYR A 322 -14.10 -0.56 3.43
N ALA A 323 -12.78 -0.44 3.45
CA ALA A 323 -12.11 0.84 3.26
C ALA A 323 -12.41 1.45 1.88
N TYR A 324 -12.37 0.64 0.82
CA TYR A 324 -12.64 1.11 -0.54
C TYR A 324 -14.13 1.41 -0.81
N LYS A 325 -15.06 0.87 -0.01
CA LYS A 325 -16.49 1.16 -0.12
C LYS A 325 -16.87 2.55 0.40
N ILE A 326 -16.05 3.20 1.23
CA ILE A 326 -16.36 4.51 1.80
C ILE A 326 -16.34 5.59 0.72
N GLU A 327 -17.51 6.01 0.25
CA GLU A 327 -17.67 6.99 -0.82
C GLU A 327 -17.03 8.34 -0.46
N GLY A 328 -17.29 8.86 0.75
CA GLY A 328 -16.74 10.14 1.17
C GLY A 328 -15.20 10.20 1.18
N VAL A 329 -14.52 9.07 1.40
CA VAL A 329 -13.04 9.00 1.29
C VAL A 329 -12.60 9.08 -0.16
N ARG A 330 -13.33 8.43 -1.10
CA ARG A 330 -13.02 8.49 -2.52
C ARG A 330 -13.30 9.89 -3.09
N ASP A 331 -14.44 10.49 -2.75
CA ASP A 331 -14.78 11.87 -3.15
C ASP A 331 -13.71 12.85 -2.66
N TRP A 332 -13.31 12.74 -1.39
CA TRP A 332 -12.23 13.56 -0.83
C TRP A 332 -10.90 13.39 -1.59
N LEU A 333 -10.53 12.18 -1.98
CA LEU A 333 -9.28 11.92 -2.72
C LEU A 333 -9.22 12.76 -4.00
N PHE A 334 -10.32 12.78 -4.76
CA PHE A 334 -10.41 13.52 -6.03
C PHE A 334 -10.49 15.04 -5.88
N GLU A 335 -10.79 15.54 -4.69
CA GLU A 335 -10.75 16.97 -4.38
C GLU A 335 -9.32 17.50 -4.16
N GLN A 336 -8.35 16.60 -3.92
CA GLN A 336 -6.98 17.01 -3.62
C GLN A 336 -6.23 17.38 -4.90
N VAL A 337 -5.48 18.48 -4.83
CA VAL A 337 -4.64 19.00 -5.92
C VAL A 337 -3.32 19.44 -5.32
N LYS A 338 -2.20 19.07 -5.95
CA LYS A 338 -0.89 19.56 -5.51
C LYS A 338 -0.84 21.08 -5.53
N ALA A 339 -0.19 21.67 -4.51
CA ALA A 339 -0.04 23.10 -4.33
C ALA A 339 0.83 23.76 -5.43
#